data_9b0c386a7feffaa312fbd1c042bcabf1
#
_entry.id   9b0c386a7feffaa312fbd1c042bcabf1
#
_cell.length_a   1.000
_cell.length_b   1.000
_cell.length_c   1.000
_cell.angle_alpha   90.00
_cell.angle_beta   90.00
_cell.angle_gamma   90.00
#
_symmetry.space_group_name_H-M   'P 1'
#
loop_
_entity.id
_entity.type
_entity.pdbx_description
1 polymer ?
#
loop_
_entity_poly.entity_id
_entity_poly.type
_entity_poly.pdbx_seq_one_letter_code
_entity_poly.pdbx_strand_id
1 'polypeptide(L)'
;MPPGELCYHSPAERCISGPQRIERLGKSSRRGHEFERMGFISELRHPTTWYSQLVIAILALVFFGLLAAATISGYLVYKMVSPAQSHSDIDLQNFPGHPQSLSFNSPGKGARDGWFFPGLKSAPTIMLCPGYESSRGELLTLATALQDQQYNVFLFDFSAQGSSGGRSTLGFREVSELRAAVDAVANRGDVDANRFGLWGVNLGAYVALSEAISDHRVRAIAVESAYNNPEEMAGLFVTRSGVGSLPLITPIVKIEFHWLNNQYRSVPPLTARIGKLSGVGQLYLESADDRMLAASTSDIFRASPPPHELVVLPKGNYAGMLDDEKRNYENRIVSFFLVNLPPVAGGVSLQP
;
A
#
# COMPACT_ATOMS: atom_id res chain seq x y z
N MET A 1 -4.92 -17.86 -74.47
CA MET A 1 -4.68 -17.64 -75.92
C MET A 1 -3.69 -16.48 -76.03
N PRO A 2 -2.53 -16.74 -76.67
CA PRO A 2 -1.56 -15.71 -77.06
C PRO A 2 -1.93 -15.18 -78.47
N PRO A 3 -1.15 -14.45 -79.23
CA PRO A 3 0.29 -14.25 -79.30
C PRO A 3 0.73 -12.84 -79.69
N GLY A 4 2.06 -12.71 -79.90
CA GLY A 4 2.62 -11.86 -80.94
C GLY A 4 4.02 -11.35 -80.65
N GLU A 5 4.95 -12.20 -81.03
CA GLU A 5 6.30 -11.85 -81.40
C GLU A 5 6.42 -10.73 -82.41
N LEU A 6 7.58 -10.05 -82.41
CA LEU A 6 8.45 -10.03 -83.57
C LEU A 6 9.74 -9.24 -83.32
N CYS A 7 10.83 -9.92 -83.60
CA CYS A 7 12.19 -9.44 -83.73
C CYS A 7 12.37 -8.46 -84.88
N TYR A 8 13.46 -7.66 -84.91
CA TYR A 8 14.41 -7.62 -85.98
C TYR A 8 15.66 -6.77 -85.69
N HIS A 9 16.81 -7.44 -85.73
CA HIS A 9 18.16 -7.17 -86.33
C HIS A 9 18.86 -5.85 -86.13
N SER A 10 20.09 -6.08 -85.64
CA SER A 10 21.39 -5.40 -85.75
C SER A 10 21.77 -5.09 -87.24
N PRO A 11 22.83 -4.31 -87.63
CA PRO A 11 24.21 -4.42 -87.10
C PRO A 11 25.07 -3.14 -87.09
N ALA A 12 26.22 -3.30 -86.40
CA ALA A 12 27.61 -2.94 -86.71
C ALA A 12 28.13 -1.50 -86.70
N GLU A 13 29.24 -1.41 -85.96
CA GLU A 13 30.57 -0.78 -86.24
C GLU A 13 30.72 0.71 -85.87
N ARG A 14 31.65 1.08 -85.06
CA ARG A 14 33.11 1.16 -85.06
C ARG A 14 33.65 1.97 -83.86
N CYS A 15 34.76 1.55 -83.35
CA CYS A 15 35.60 2.19 -82.32
C CYS A 15 36.08 3.60 -82.69
N ILE A 16 36.23 4.46 -81.63
CA ILE A 16 37.44 5.31 -81.51
C ILE A 16 37.65 5.63 -80.02
N SER A 17 38.90 5.49 -79.66
CA SER A 17 39.55 5.68 -78.38
C SER A 17 39.69 7.12 -77.91
N GLY A 18 39.71 7.31 -76.53
CA GLY A 18 40.27 8.51 -75.90
C GLY A 18 39.71 8.82 -74.51
N PRO A 19 40.37 9.50 -73.64
CA PRO A 19 40.94 8.86 -72.46
C PRO A 19 40.15 9.14 -71.15
N GLN A 20 40.45 8.34 -70.16
CA GLN A 20 40.02 8.35 -68.79
C GLN A 20 40.03 9.75 -68.14
N ARG A 21 38.94 10.13 -67.50
CA ARG A 21 38.94 11.04 -66.32
C ARG A 21 38.15 10.43 -65.20
N ILE A 22 38.89 10.06 -64.21
CA ILE A 22 38.40 9.53 -62.91
C ILE A 22 37.67 10.64 -62.20
N GLU A 23 36.39 10.53 -62.00
CA GLU A 23 35.67 11.26 -60.94
C GLU A 23 35.47 10.35 -59.72
N ARG A 24 36.43 10.49 -58.79
CA ARG A 24 36.22 10.06 -57.41
C ARG A 24 35.60 11.22 -56.65
N LEU A 25 34.31 11.20 -56.46
CA LEU A 25 33.64 12.02 -55.41
C LEU A 25 32.40 11.26 -54.95
N GLY A 26 32.36 10.93 -53.66
CA GLY A 26 31.14 10.57 -53.00
C GLY A 26 31.11 9.31 -52.13
N LYS A 27 32.18 8.98 -51.38
CA LYS A 27 32.12 7.95 -50.32
C LYS A 27 33.00 8.29 -49.12
N SER A 28 32.96 9.52 -48.64
CA SER A 28 33.82 9.95 -47.51
C SER A 28 33.07 10.32 -46.23
N SER A 29 31.74 10.28 -46.20
CA SER A 29 31.04 10.79 -45.01
C SER A 29 30.43 9.72 -44.08
N ARG A 30 30.34 8.45 -44.51
CA ARG A 30 29.80 7.40 -43.61
C ARG A 30 30.85 6.55 -42.89
N ARG A 31 32.09 6.56 -43.33
CA ARG A 31 33.17 5.78 -42.66
C ARG A 31 33.77 6.50 -41.45
N GLY A 32 33.67 7.81 -41.35
CA GLY A 32 34.22 8.57 -40.20
C GLY A 32 33.49 8.28 -38.89
N HIS A 33 32.18 8.20 -38.92
CA HIS A 33 31.40 7.94 -37.69
C HIS A 33 31.39 6.49 -37.20
N GLU A 34 31.60 5.51 -38.11
CA GLU A 34 31.76 4.11 -37.70
C GLU A 34 33.17 3.83 -37.15
N PHE A 35 34.19 4.51 -37.66
CA PHE A 35 35.54 4.36 -37.15
C PHE A 35 35.76 5.01 -35.79
N GLU A 36 35.09 6.16 -35.49
CA GLU A 36 35.12 6.76 -34.16
C GLU A 36 34.38 5.92 -33.13
N ARG A 37 33.22 5.30 -33.49
CA ARG A 37 32.49 4.39 -32.58
C ARG A 37 33.26 3.11 -32.30
N MET A 38 33.93 2.53 -33.28
CA MET A 38 34.78 1.33 -33.08
C MET A 38 36.02 1.65 -32.25
N GLY A 39 36.61 2.83 -32.42
CA GLY A 39 37.73 3.30 -31.60
C GLY A 39 37.40 3.42 -30.14
N PHE A 40 36.23 4.01 -29.80
CA PHE A 40 35.78 4.17 -28.44
C PHE A 40 35.50 2.83 -27.73
N ILE A 41 34.87 1.87 -28.42
CA ILE A 41 34.60 0.53 -27.87
C ILE A 41 35.89 -0.30 -27.71
N SER A 42 36.85 -0.17 -28.63
CA SER A 42 38.14 -0.86 -28.53
C SER A 42 39.00 -0.28 -27.40
N GLU A 43 38.92 1.03 -27.17
CA GLU A 43 39.65 1.72 -26.10
C GLU A 43 39.10 1.42 -24.71
N LEU A 44 37.80 1.17 -24.60
CA LEU A 44 37.17 0.64 -23.40
C LEU A 44 37.61 -0.80 -23.06
N ARG A 45 37.99 -1.60 -24.07
CA ARG A 45 38.42 -2.99 -23.88
C ARG A 45 39.91 -3.12 -23.52
N HIS A 46 40.73 -2.14 -23.94
CA HIS A 46 42.16 -2.08 -23.66
C HIS A 46 42.60 -0.65 -23.38
N PRO A 47 42.37 -0.15 -22.15
CA PRO A 47 42.64 1.23 -21.79
C PRO A 47 44.15 1.48 -21.82
N THR A 48 44.61 2.18 -22.85
CA THR A 48 46.03 2.50 -23.06
C THR A 48 46.42 3.86 -22.52
N THR A 49 45.43 4.72 -22.27
CA THR A 49 45.60 6.08 -21.71
C THR A 49 45.07 6.20 -20.29
N TRP A 50 45.71 7.01 -19.47
CA TRP A 50 45.25 7.23 -18.09
C TRP A 50 43.83 7.80 -18.01
N TYR A 51 43.42 8.58 -19.02
CA TYR A 51 42.04 9.11 -19.11
C TYR A 51 41.01 7.99 -19.32
N SER A 52 41.28 7.01 -20.18
CA SER A 52 40.36 5.89 -20.39
C SER A 52 40.24 5.01 -19.15
N GLN A 53 41.35 4.82 -18.41
CA GLN A 53 41.34 4.11 -17.12
C GLN A 53 40.49 4.85 -16.08
N LEU A 54 40.61 6.18 -16.02
CA LEU A 54 39.81 7.01 -15.11
C LEU A 54 38.33 6.99 -15.46
N VAL A 55 37.98 7.07 -16.75
CA VAL A 55 36.59 6.95 -17.21
C VAL A 55 35.99 5.58 -16.85
N ILE A 56 36.73 4.49 -17.09
CA ILE A 56 36.30 3.14 -16.73
C ILE A 56 36.14 3.01 -15.22
N ALA A 57 37.05 3.54 -14.42
CA ALA A 57 36.94 3.52 -12.96
C ALA A 57 35.72 4.29 -12.46
N ILE A 58 35.41 5.45 -13.04
CA ILE A 58 34.21 6.22 -12.72
C ILE A 58 32.94 5.44 -13.11
N LEU A 59 32.90 4.89 -14.33
CA LEU A 59 31.77 4.08 -14.80
C LEU A 59 31.56 2.85 -13.91
N ALA A 60 32.62 2.17 -13.52
CA ALA A 60 32.58 1.03 -12.60
C ALA A 60 32.05 1.47 -11.22
N LEU A 61 32.55 2.59 -10.68
CA LEU A 61 32.08 3.14 -9.41
C LEU A 61 30.57 3.47 -9.45
N VAL A 62 30.11 4.13 -10.52
CA VAL A 62 28.69 4.44 -10.72
C VAL A 62 27.87 3.16 -10.84
N PHE A 63 28.33 2.19 -11.63
CA PHE A 63 27.64 0.91 -11.81
C PHE A 63 27.50 0.14 -10.49
N PHE A 64 28.59 -0.01 -9.73
CA PHE A 64 28.57 -0.69 -8.44
C PHE A 64 27.77 0.10 -7.40
N GLY A 65 27.82 1.44 -7.44
CA GLY A 65 27.01 2.31 -6.59
C GLY A 65 25.51 2.14 -6.84
N LEU A 66 25.08 2.10 -8.11
CA LEU A 66 23.70 1.84 -8.50
C LEU A 66 23.26 0.41 -8.14
N LEU A 67 24.14 -0.58 -8.36
CA LEU A 67 23.85 -1.97 -7.98
C LEU A 67 23.67 -2.10 -6.46
N ALA A 68 24.52 -1.47 -5.68
CA ALA A 68 24.41 -1.44 -4.22
C ALA A 68 23.10 -0.76 -3.79
N ALA A 69 22.76 0.39 -4.38
CA ALA A 69 21.52 1.10 -4.11
C ALA A 69 20.28 0.24 -4.44
N ALA A 70 20.26 -0.44 -5.59
CA ALA A 70 19.18 -1.34 -5.98
C ALA A 70 19.08 -2.56 -5.03
N THR A 71 20.20 -3.10 -4.56
CA THR A 71 20.20 -4.23 -3.63
C THR A 71 19.66 -3.81 -2.27
N ILE A 72 20.09 -2.65 -1.76
CA ILE A 72 19.61 -2.10 -0.48
C ILE A 72 18.11 -1.79 -0.57
N SER A 73 17.65 -1.12 -1.63
CA SER A 73 16.24 -0.79 -1.80
C SER A 73 15.38 -2.04 -1.95
N GLY A 74 15.81 -3.04 -2.74
CA GLY A 74 15.11 -4.32 -2.85
C GLY A 74 14.99 -5.05 -1.51
N TYR A 75 16.02 -5.03 -0.69
CA TYR A 75 15.98 -5.56 0.67
C TYR A 75 14.99 -4.81 1.56
N LEU A 76 14.95 -3.47 1.48
CA LEU A 76 13.98 -2.65 2.22
C LEU A 76 12.54 -2.92 1.78
N VAL A 77 12.30 -3.01 0.47
CA VAL A 77 10.98 -3.39 -0.06
C VAL A 77 10.57 -4.77 0.43
N TYR A 78 11.49 -5.74 0.40
CA TYR A 78 11.23 -7.08 0.93
C TYR A 78 10.84 -7.05 2.41
N LYS A 79 11.61 -6.35 3.24
CA LYS A 79 11.30 -6.19 4.68
C LYS A 79 9.95 -5.52 4.92
N MET A 80 9.65 -4.49 4.15
CA MET A 80 8.41 -3.72 4.25
C MET A 80 7.17 -4.55 3.88
N VAL A 81 7.24 -5.36 2.81
CA VAL A 81 6.10 -6.19 2.39
C VAL A 81 6.01 -7.51 3.15
N SER A 82 7.06 -7.89 3.89
CA SER A 82 7.13 -9.12 4.70
C SER A 82 7.58 -8.77 6.12
N PRO A 83 6.74 -8.05 6.89
CA PRO A 83 7.06 -7.64 8.26
C PRO A 83 7.23 -8.87 9.16
N ALA A 84 7.89 -8.66 10.29
CA ALA A 84 7.97 -9.67 11.34
C ALA A 84 6.55 -9.99 11.83
N GLN A 85 6.22 -11.27 11.91
CA GLN A 85 4.90 -11.70 12.35
C GLN A 85 4.87 -11.78 13.89
N SER A 86 3.93 -11.07 14.49
CA SER A 86 3.58 -11.21 15.90
C SER A 86 2.59 -12.36 16.04
N HIS A 87 3.00 -13.47 16.64
CA HIS A 87 2.11 -14.60 16.93
C HIS A 87 1.56 -14.44 18.35
N SER A 88 0.26 -14.46 18.49
CA SER A 88 -0.40 -14.56 19.77
C SER A 88 -1.14 -15.92 19.83
N ASP A 89 -0.53 -16.86 20.56
CA ASP A 89 -1.17 -18.14 20.87
C ASP A 89 -2.17 -17.91 22.01
N ILE A 90 -3.40 -17.53 21.65
CA ILE A 90 -4.48 -17.27 22.60
C ILE A 90 -5.47 -18.41 22.51
N ASP A 91 -5.71 -19.05 23.65
CA ASP A 91 -6.78 -20.05 23.78
C ASP A 91 -8.16 -19.37 23.85
N LEU A 92 -8.86 -19.40 22.71
CA LEU A 92 -10.19 -18.82 22.60
C LEU A 92 -11.24 -19.51 23.50
N GLN A 93 -11.04 -20.80 23.85
CA GLN A 93 -12.05 -21.58 24.62
C GLN A 93 -12.19 -21.04 26.03
N ASN A 94 -11.11 -20.54 26.59
CA ASN A 94 -11.06 -20.01 27.96
C ASN A 94 -11.03 -18.47 27.99
N PHE A 95 -11.21 -17.79 26.82
CA PHE A 95 -11.17 -16.34 26.76
C PHE A 95 -12.50 -15.72 27.24
N PRO A 96 -12.46 -14.69 28.10
CA PRO A 96 -13.66 -13.94 28.48
C PRO A 96 -14.41 -13.40 27.25
N GLY A 97 -15.76 -13.41 27.29
CA GLY A 97 -16.56 -12.94 26.15
C GLY A 97 -16.86 -14.01 25.10
N HIS A 98 -16.34 -15.25 25.27
CA HIS A 98 -16.64 -16.41 24.41
C HIS A 98 -16.54 -16.14 22.91
N PRO A 99 -15.38 -15.70 22.40
CA PRO A 99 -15.22 -15.42 20.98
C PRO A 99 -15.42 -16.68 20.14
N GLN A 100 -16.05 -16.51 18.99
CA GLN A 100 -16.31 -17.55 18.02
C GLN A 100 -15.33 -17.42 16.84
N SER A 101 -14.78 -18.54 16.36
CA SER A 101 -14.03 -18.51 15.10
C SER A 101 -15.01 -18.32 13.94
N LEU A 102 -14.75 -17.37 13.07
CA LEU A 102 -15.50 -17.13 11.85
C LEU A 102 -14.53 -17.13 10.66
N SER A 103 -14.73 -18.11 9.78
CA SER A 103 -13.93 -18.22 8.55
C SER A 103 -14.58 -17.43 7.41
N PHE A 104 -13.75 -16.81 6.58
CA PHE A 104 -14.17 -16.10 5.37
C PHE A 104 -13.18 -16.28 4.24
N ASN A 105 -13.63 -16.14 3.00
CA ASN A 105 -12.79 -16.27 1.83
C ASN A 105 -12.20 -14.91 1.43
N SER A 106 -10.89 -14.79 1.58
CA SER A 106 -10.15 -13.60 1.17
C SER A 106 -9.73 -13.68 -0.30
N PRO A 107 -9.96 -12.64 -1.12
CA PRO A 107 -9.59 -12.63 -2.53
C PRO A 107 -8.10 -12.94 -2.75
N GLY A 108 -7.81 -13.98 -3.56
CA GLY A 108 -6.44 -14.38 -3.91
C GLY A 108 -5.65 -15.09 -2.82
N LYS A 109 -6.24 -15.39 -1.64
CA LYS A 109 -5.56 -16.03 -0.50
C LYS A 109 -6.30 -17.24 0.09
N GLY A 110 -7.54 -17.50 -0.33
CA GLY A 110 -8.35 -18.60 0.22
C GLY A 110 -8.96 -18.26 1.57
N ALA A 111 -9.25 -19.31 2.36
CA ALA A 111 -9.90 -19.19 3.66
C ALA A 111 -9.00 -18.49 4.68
N ARG A 112 -9.60 -17.59 5.45
CA ARG A 112 -9.02 -16.91 6.59
C ARG A 112 -9.95 -17.00 7.79
N ASP A 113 -9.37 -16.91 8.98
CA ASP A 113 -10.10 -16.95 10.23
C ASP A 113 -10.00 -15.63 10.97
N GLY A 114 -11.13 -15.20 11.51
CA GLY A 114 -11.22 -14.10 12.44
C GLY A 114 -11.90 -14.53 13.74
N TRP A 115 -11.87 -13.65 14.72
CA TRP A 115 -12.53 -13.82 16.00
C TRP A 115 -13.75 -12.92 16.09
N PHE A 116 -14.90 -13.52 16.25
CA PHE A 116 -16.18 -12.83 16.41
C PHE A 116 -16.58 -12.87 17.89
N PHE A 117 -16.70 -11.72 18.50
CA PHE A 117 -17.19 -11.51 19.87
C PHE A 117 -18.67 -11.15 19.77
N PRO A 118 -19.58 -12.04 20.17
CA PRO A 118 -21.01 -11.75 20.11
C PRO A 118 -21.41 -10.72 21.16
N GLY A 119 -22.14 -9.70 20.75
CA GLY A 119 -22.80 -8.73 21.59
C GLY A 119 -24.30 -8.99 21.68
N LEU A 120 -25.10 -7.92 21.68
CA LEU A 120 -26.54 -8.04 21.63
C LEU A 120 -27.00 -8.49 20.24
N LYS A 121 -28.00 -9.37 20.18
CA LYS A 121 -28.59 -9.82 18.91
C LYS A 121 -29.07 -8.61 18.08
N SER A 122 -28.72 -8.60 16.80
CA SER A 122 -29.00 -7.50 15.87
C SER A 122 -28.34 -6.16 16.24
N ALA A 123 -27.32 -6.17 17.11
CA ALA A 123 -26.46 -5.01 17.30
C ALA A 123 -25.56 -4.78 16.09
N PRO A 124 -25.08 -3.55 15.87
CA PRO A 124 -24.05 -3.27 14.87
C PRO A 124 -22.76 -4.00 15.20
N THR A 125 -21.94 -4.23 14.19
CA THR A 125 -20.61 -4.85 14.36
C THR A 125 -19.50 -3.83 14.18
N ILE A 126 -18.55 -3.83 15.12
CA ILE A 126 -17.33 -3.06 15.00
C ILE A 126 -16.20 -3.98 14.50
N MET A 127 -15.63 -3.63 13.35
CA MET A 127 -14.48 -4.32 12.76
C MET A 127 -13.20 -3.66 13.28
N LEU A 128 -12.31 -4.44 13.88
CA LEU A 128 -11.02 -3.95 14.36
C LEU A 128 -9.92 -4.32 13.38
N CYS A 129 -9.30 -3.30 12.81
CA CYS A 129 -8.28 -3.40 11.77
C CYS A 129 -6.89 -3.16 12.37
N PRO A 130 -6.04 -4.19 12.55
CA PRO A 130 -4.73 -4.05 13.15
C PRO A 130 -3.79 -3.16 12.32
N GLY A 131 -2.84 -2.54 13.02
CA GLY A 131 -1.80 -1.72 12.42
C GLY A 131 -0.74 -2.53 11.70
N TYR A 132 0.19 -1.84 11.03
CA TYR A 132 1.37 -2.46 10.44
C TYR A 132 2.24 -3.08 11.55
N GLU A 133 2.74 -4.30 11.35
CA GLU A 133 3.49 -5.10 12.35
C GLU A 133 2.71 -5.46 13.61
N SER A 134 1.40 -5.28 13.62
CA SER A 134 0.49 -5.64 14.71
C SER A 134 -0.30 -6.92 14.37
N SER A 135 -1.00 -7.46 15.35
CA SER A 135 -1.87 -8.62 15.19
C SER A 135 -3.20 -8.43 15.91
N ARG A 136 -4.19 -9.23 15.53
CA ARG A 136 -5.51 -9.24 16.19
C ARG A 136 -5.43 -9.48 17.69
N GLY A 137 -4.42 -10.21 18.17
CA GLY A 137 -4.22 -10.50 19.60
C GLY A 137 -3.99 -9.26 20.45
N GLU A 138 -3.38 -8.22 19.87
CA GLU A 138 -3.10 -6.97 20.57
C GLU A 138 -4.37 -6.11 20.78
N LEU A 139 -5.47 -6.44 20.04
CA LEU A 139 -6.71 -5.70 20.05
C LEU A 139 -7.77 -6.27 21.00
N LEU A 140 -7.46 -7.31 21.74
CA LEU A 140 -8.43 -8.04 22.57
C LEU A 140 -9.03 -7.19 23.70
N THR A 141 -8.25 -6.29 24.31
CA THR A 141 -8.76 -5.40 25.37
C THR A 141 -9.80 -4.44 24.80
N LEU A 142 -9.55 -3.85 23.62
CA LEU A 142 -10.54 -3.00 22.93
C LEU A 142 -11.76 -3.82 22.50
N ALA A 143 -11.56 -5.04 22.01
CA ALA A 143 -12.66 -5.92 21.61
C ALA A 143 -13.57 -6.23 22.80
N THR A 144 -13.01 -6.55 23.95
CA THR A 144 -13.76 -6.79 25.17
C THR A 144 -14.48 -5.53 25.65
N ALA A 145 -13.80 -4.37 25.68
CA ALA A 145 -14.42 -3.10 26.06
C ALA A 145 -15.62 -2.72 25.19
N LEU A 146 -15.58 -3.00 23.89
CA LEU A 146 -16.69 -2.78 22.98
C LEU A 146 -17.80 -3.83 23.15
N GLN A 147 -17.44 -5.11 23.38
CA GLN A 147 -18.40 -6.17 23.66
C GLN A 147 -19.18 -5.91 24.95
N ASP A 148 -18.54 -5.38 25.99
CA ASP A 148 -19.17 -4.99 27.26
C ASP A 148 -20.27 -3.91 27.04
N GLN A 149 -20.12 -3.10 25.98
CA GLN A 149 -21.13 -2.15 25.52
C GLN A 149 -22.14 -2.76 24.55
N GLN A 150 -22.22 -4.09 24.48
CA GLN A 150 -23.18 -4.85 23.67
C GLN A 150 -22.98 -4.80 22.16
N TYR A 151 -21.81 -4.32 21.67
CA TYR A 151 -21.46 -4.42 20.25
C TYR A 151 -21.09 -5.85 19.89
N ASN A 152 -21.42 -6.26 18.67
CA ASN A 152 -20.68 -7.33 18.02
C ASN A 152 -19.31 -6.81 17.62
N VAL A 153 -18.26 -7.58 17.82
CA VAL A 153 -16.91 -7.17 17.44
C VAL A 153 -16.27 -8.26 16.60
N PHE A 154 -15.61 -7.87 15.53
CA PHE A 154 -14.87 -8.80 14.69
C PHE A 154 -13.45 -8.29 14.45
N LEU A 155 -12.49 -9.20 14.62
CA LEU A 155 -11.08 -8.91 14.41
C LEU A 155 -10.40 -10.08 13.69
N PHE A 156 -9.48 -9.76 12.80
CA PHE A 156 -8.73 -10.71 12.01
C PHE A 156 -7.36 -10.13 11.62
N ASP A 157 -6.44 -10.99 11.19
CA ASP A 157 -5.14 -10.56 10.70
C ASP A 157 -5.17 -10.34 9.20
N PHE A 158 -4.67 -9.19 8.73
CA PHE A 158 -4.44 -8.96 7.32
C PHE A 158 -3.29 -9.82 6.77
N SER A 159 -3.10 -9.83 5.46
CA SER A 159 -1.93 -10.47 4.83
C SER A 159 -0.64 -9.98 5.47
N ALA A 160 0.28 -10.91 5.73
CA ALA A 160 1.57 -10.69 6.39
C ALA A 160 1.48 -10.26 7.87
N GLN A 161 0.34 -10.47 8.53
CA GLN A 161 0.16 -10.24 9.97
C GLN A 161 -0.17 -11.54 10.69
N GLY A 162 0.15 -11.63 11.97
CA GLY A 162 -0.13 -12.79 12.81
C GLY A 162 0.31 -14.09 12.14
N SER A 163 -0.60 -15.07 12.07
CA SER A 163 -0.38 -16.36 11.38
C SER A 163 -0.80 -16.33 9.89
N SER A 164 -1.23 -15.18 9.37
CA SER A 164 -1.90 -15.09 8.06
C SER A 164 -0.99 -15.32 6.85
N GLY A 165 0.33 -15.25 7.00
CA GLY A 165 1.28 -15.44 5.91
C GLY A 165 1.13 -14.44 4.75
N GLY A 166 1.95 -14.59 3.74
CA GLY A 166 1.89 -13.78 2.51
C GLY A 166 2.72 -12.50 2.59
N ARG A 167 2.36 -11.50 1.77
CA ARG A 167 3.04 -10.19 1.72
C ARG A 167 2.01 -9.10 1.87
N SER A 168 2.36 -8.01 2.56
CA SER A 168 1.53 -6.82 2.62
C SER A 168 1.67 -5.98 1.35
N THR A 169 0.61 -5.28 0.99
CA THR A 169 0.62 -4.22 -0.04
C THR A 169 0.47 -2.84 0.60
N LEU A 170 0.66 -2.75 1.92
CA LEU A 170 0.47 -1.55 2.73
C LEU A 170 -0.94 -0.93 2.57
N GLY A 171 -1.95 -1.76 2.37
CA GLY A 171 -3.35 -1.35 2.34
C GLY A 171 -4.09 -1.61 1.04
N PHE A 172 -3.43 -1.71 -0.11
CA PHE A 172 -4.16 -1.88 -1.37
C PHE A 172 -5.02 -3.15 -1.41
N ARG A 173 -4.42 -4.31 -1.14
CA ARG A 173 -5.14 -5.59 -1.13
C ARG A 173 -5.93 -5.75 0.15
N GLU A 174 -5.42 -5.26 1.25
CA GLU A 174 -6.00 -5.38 2.58
C GLU A 174 -7.42 -4.75 2.64
N VAL A 175 -7.72 -3.75 1.80
CA VAL A 175 -9.10 -3.24 1.62
C VAL A 175 -10.05 -4.34 1.13
N SER A 176 -9.63 -5.16 0.16
CA SER A 176 -10.47 -6.27 -0.32
C SER A 176 -10.61 -7.40 0.70
N GLU A 177 -9.62 -7.58 1.58
CA GLU A 177 -9.66 -8.52 2.69
C GLU A 177 -10.66 -8.06 3.76
N LEU A 178 -10.65 -6.77 4.10
CA LEU A 178 -11.65 -6.18 5.01
C LEU A 178 -13.06 -6.28 4.45
N ARG A 179 -13.26 -5.98 3.16
CA ARG A 179 -14.56 -6.13 2.50
C ARG A 179 -15.10 -7.55 2.61
N ALA A 180 -14.26 -8.55 2.31
CA ALA A 180 -14.66 -9.95 2.43
C ALA A 180 -15.03 -10.33 3.88
N ALA A 181 -14.32 -9.77 4.86
CA ALA A 181 -14.63 -9.96 6.28
C ALA A 181 -15.96 -9.29 6.67
N VAL A 182 -16.23 -8.06 6.22
CA VAL A 182 -17.51 -7.36 6.42
C VAL A 182 -18.67 -8.15 5.81
N ASP A 183 -18.48 -8.66 4.58
CA ASP A 183 -19.51 -9.47 3.90
C ASP A 183 -19.79 -10.79 4.65
N ALA A 184 -18.75 -11.45 5.16
CA ALA A 184 -18.91 -12.67 5.94
C ALA A 184 -19.68 -12.43 7.25
N VAL A 185 -19.36 -11.35 7.94
CA VAL A 185 -20.07 -10.94 9.15
C VAL A 185 -21.51 -10.54 8.84
N ALA A 186 -21.75 -9.77 7.78
CA ALA A 186 -23.09 -9.35 7.36
C ALA A 186 -24.03 -10.53 7.02
N ASN A 187 -23.47 -11.66 6.60
CA ASN A 187 -24.25 -12.89 6.31
C ASN A 187 -24.64 -13.67 7.57
N ARG A 188 -24.26 -13.25 8.77
CA ARG A 188 -24.73 -13.86 10.02
C ARG A 188 -26.15 -13.40 10.33
N GLY A 189 -26.96 -14.29 10.87
CA GLY A 189 -28.34 -14.01 11.24
C GLY A 189 -28.52 -13.31 12.61
N ASP A 190 -27.43 -13.08 13.32
CA ASP A 190 -27.39 -12.52 14.69
C ASP A 190 -26.83 -11.07 14.76
N VAL A 191 -26.44 -10.48 13.61
CA VAL A 191 -25.92 -9.11 13.52
C VAL A 191 -26.85 -8.20 12.71
N ASP A 192 -26.68 -6.87 12.84
CA ASP A 192 -27.26 -5.92 11.90
C ASP A 192 -26.37 -5.80 10.66
N ALA A 193 -26.81 -6.39 9.55
CA ALA A 193 -26.06 -6.44 8.29
C ALA A 193 -25.81 -5.07 7.63
N ASN A 194 -26.47 -4.00 8.08
CA ASN A 194 -26.42 -2.66 7.49
C ASN A 194 -25.76 -1.60 8.41
N ARG A 195 -25.24 -2.02 9.56
CA ARG A 195 -24.67 -1.09 10.54
C ARG A 195 -23.30 -1.59 11.02
N PHE A 196 -22.24 -1.06 10.39
CA PHE A 196 -20.85 -1.36 10.75
C PHE A 196 -20.14 -0.14 11.28
N GLY A 197 -19.29 -0.35 12.29
CA GLY A 197 -18.26 0.56 12.72
C GLY A 197 -16.90 0.02 12.30
N LEU A 198 -15.96 0.90 11.95
CA LEU A 198 -14.58 0.50 11.65
C LEU A 198 -13.64 1.23 12.60
N TRP A 199 -12.67 0.51 13.13
CA TRP A 199 -11.56 1.07 13.87
C TRP A 199 -10.24 0.57 13.27
N GLY A 200 -9.22 1.43 13.23
CA GLY A 200 -7.92 1.00 12.72
C GLY A 200 -6.79 1.97 13.01
N VAL A 201 -5.56 1.43 13.05
CA VAL A 201 -4.32 2.17 13.26
C VAL A 201 -3.43 2.05 12.02
N ASN A 202 -2.81 3.11 11.58
CA ASN A 202 -1.93 3.24 10.41
C ASN A 202 -2.38 2.40 9.19
N LEU A 203 -1.88 1.16 8.97
CA LEU A 203 -2.35 0.27 7.90
C LEU A 203 -3.86 0.02 8.02
N GLY A 204 -4.32 -0.35 9.21
CA GLY A 204 -5.74 -0.58 9.48
C GLY A 204 -6.59 0.69 9.29
N ALA A 205 -6.04 1.88 9.61
CA ALA A 205 -6.69 3.17 9.39
C ALA A 205 -6.91 3.46 7.90
N TYR A 206 -5.88 3.28 7.07
CA TYR A 206 -6.00 3.43 5.62
C TYR A 206 -7.03 2.47 5.02
N VAL A 207 -6.99 1.21 5.47
CA VAL A 207 -7.91 0.16 5.01
C VAL A 207 -9.35 0.48 5.42
N ALA A 208 -9.57 0.85 6.68
CA ALA A 208 -10.89 1.22 7.22
C ALA A 208 -11.50 2.41 6.46
N LEU A 209 -10.74 3.50 6.28
CA LEU A 209 -11.19 4.67 5.50
C LEU A 209 -11.49 4.30 4.05
N SER A 210 -10.64 3.49 3.43
CA SER A 210 -10.80 3.07 2.03
C SER A 210 -12.06 2.21 1.84
N GLU A 211 -12.35 1.31 2.76
CA GLU A 211 -13.56 0.48 2.71
C GLU A 211 -14.80 1.33 2.93
N ALA A 212 -14.82 2.18 3.94
CA ALA A 212 -15.96 3.04 4.25
C ALA A 212 -16.35 3.98 3.09
N ILE A 213 -15.38 4.48 2.32
CA ILE A 213 -15.64 5.27 1.11
C ILE A 213 -16.47 4.49 0.08
N SER A 214 -16.40 3.17 0.09
CA SER A 214 -17.01 2.27 -0.90
C SER A 214 -18.23 1.52 -0.36
N ASP A 215 -18.37 1.40 0.96
CA ASP A 215 -19.41 0.60 1.63
C ASP A 215 -20.33 1.47 2.49
N HIS A 216 -21.53 1.67 2.01
CA HIS A 216 -22.55 2.46 2.69
C HIS A 216 -23.11 1.84 3.98
N ARG A 217 -22.77 0.58 4.27
CA ARG A 217 -23.11 -0.08 5.54
C ARG A 217 -22.28 0.47 6.71
N VAL A 218 -21.14 1.10 6.42
CA VAL A 218 -20.30 1.74 7.43
C VAL A 218 -20.92 3.05 7.88
N ARG A 219 -21.14 3.20 9.19
CA ARG A 219 -21.82 4.35 9.81
C ARG A 219 -20.92 5.18 10.71
N ALA A 220 -19.87 4.59 11.25
CA ALA A 220 -18.91 5.27 12.11
C ALA A 220 -17.50 4.72 11.91
N ILE A 221 -16.49 5.59 11.96
CA ILE A 221 -15.09 5.24 11.76
C ILE A 221 -14.25 5.96 12.81
N ALA A 222 -13.39 5.21 13.50
CA ALA A 222 -12.37 5.78 14.37
C ALA A 222 -10.99 5.33 13.87
N VAL A 223 -10.10 6.26 13.54
CA VAL A 223 -8.79 5.95 12.95
C VAL A 223 -7.67 6.70 13.65
N GLU A 224 -6.54 6.00 13.81
CA GLU A 224 -5.32 6.55 14.38
C GLU A 224 -4.19 6.53 13.35
N SER A 225 -3.43 7.63 13.29
CA SER A 225 -2.19 7.71 12.51
C SER A 225 -2.37 7.27 11.05
N ALA A 226 -3.42 7.76 10.39
CA ALA A 226 -3.74 7.43 9.01
C ALA A 226 -2.75 8.05 8.03
N TYR A 227 -2.41 7.33 6.97
CA TYR A 227 -1.65 7.85 5.84
C TYR A 227 -2.53 7.96 4.58
N ASN A 228 -2.17 8.88 3.70
CA ASN A 228 -2.99 9.26 2.55
C ASN A 228 -2.95 8.23 1.41
N ASN A 229 -1.80 7.53 1.25
CA ASN A 229 -1.62 6.46 0.27
C ASN A 229 -0.50 5.51 0.70
N PRO A 230 -0.45 4.27 0.20
CA PRO A 230 0.57 3.28 0.56
C PRO A 230 2.01 3.68 0.21
N GLU A 231 2.23 4.50 -0.81
CA GLU A 231 3.57 5.01 -1.18
C GLU A 231 4.12 5.98 -0.12
N GLU A 232 3.24 6.70 0.58
CA GLU A 232 3.61 7.54 1.72
C GLU A 232 4.14 6.68 2.87
N MET A 233 3.43 5.60 3.21
CA MET A 233 3.87 4.64 4.21
C MET A 233 5.20 3.97 3.81
N ALA A 234 5.39 3.64 2.53
CA ALA A 234 6.67 3.12 2.03
C ALA A 234 7.81 4.14 2.23
N GLY A 235 7.57 5.41 1.95
CA GLY A 235 8.53 6.48 2.22
C GLY A 235 8.87 6.64 3.70
N LEU A 236 7.87 6.53 4.57
CA LEU A 236 8.04 6.58 6.02
C LEU A 236 8.89 5.41 6.53
N PHE A 237 8.64 4.20 6.04
CA PHE A 237 9.44 3.02 6.36
C PHE A 237 10.93 3.22 6.03
N VAL A 238 11.24 3.77 4.84
CA VAL A 238 12.61 4.07 4.44
C VAL A 238 13.25 5.12 5.37
N THR A 239 12.51 6.17 5.71
CA THR A 239 13.00 7.20 6.64
C THR A 239 13.35 6.62 8.00
N ARG A 240 12.50 5.74 8.54
CA ARG A 240 12.70 5.06 9.83
C ARG A 240 13.84 4.02 9.80
N SER A 241 14.16 3.46 8.63
CA SER A 241 15.26 2.48 8.50
C SER A 241 16.66 3.09 8.67
N GLY A 242 16.79 4.42 8.78
CA GLY A 242 18.06 5.14 8.93
C GLY A 242 18.84 5.34 7.63
N VAL A 243 18.48 4.66 6.53
CA VAL A 243 19.12 4.83 5.21
C VAL A 243 18.39 5.81 4.30
N GLY A 244 17.28 6.37 4.76
CA GLY A 244 16.48 7.36 4.01
C GLY A 244 17.22 8.68 3.72
N SER A 245 18.31 8.97 4.44
CA SER A 245 19.19 10.09 4.16
C SER A 245 20.02 9.94 2.88
N LEU A 246 20.13 8.72 2.33
CA LEU A 246 20.83 8.48 1.08
C LEU A 246 19.94 8.92 -0.10
N PRO A 247 20.41 9.83 -0.97
CA PRO A 247 19.56 10.55 -1.92
C PRO A 247 18.86 9.68 -2.97
N LEU A 248 19.39 8.48 -3.25
CA LEU A 248 18.84 7.58 -4.26
C LEU A 248 17.94 6.48 -3.68
N ILE A 249 18.02 6.18 -2.39
CA ILE A 249 17.31 5.02 -1.81
C ILE A 249 15.79 5.24 -1.82
N THR A 250 15.32 6.35 -1.29
CA THR A 250 13.88 6.63 -1.22
C THR A 250 13.17 6.61 -2.58
N PRO A 251 13.67 7.30 -3.64
CA PRO A 251 13.03 7.22 -4.94
C PRO A 251 13.09 5.81 -5.57
N ILE A 252 14.18 5.07 -5.38
CA ILE A 252 14.27 3.69 -5.90
C ILE A 252 13.25 2.79 -5.20
N VAL A 253 13.16 2.82 -3.86
CA VAL A 253 12.17 2.06 -3.09
C VAL A 253 10.74 2.38 -3.55
N LYS A 254 10.41 3.66 -3.75
CA LYS A 254 9.08 4.06 -4.25
C LYS A 254 8.79 3.51 -5.64
N ILE A 255 9.78 3.52 -6.53
CA ILE A 255 9.67 2.96 -7.89
C ILE A 255 9.46 1.43 -7.81
N GLU A 256 10.27 0.73 -7.03
CA GLU A 256 10.17 -0.72 -6.85
C GLU A 256 8.83 -1.11 -6.22
N PHE A 257 8.40 -0.40 -5.18
CA PHE A 257 7.11 -0.61 -4.53
C PHE A 257 5.93 -0.35 -5.49
N HIS A 258 6.00 0.75 -6.25
CA HIS A 258 5.00 1.07 -7.27
C HIS A 258 4.94 0.01 -8.36
N TRP A 259 6.10 -0.48 -8.84
CA TRP A 259 6.17 -1.54 -9.83
C TRP A 259 5.58 -2.86 -9.30
N LEU A 260 5.90 -3.23 -8.06
CA LEU A 260 5.36 -4.41 -7.39
C LEU A 260 3.83 -4.34 -7.26
N ASN A 261 3.29 -3.14 -7.06
CA ASN A 261 1.86 -2.86 -6.87
C ASN A 261 1.21 -2.18 -8.09
N ASN A 262 1.78 -2.33 -9.29
CA ASN A 262 1.34 -1.64 -10.51
C ASN A 262 -0.15 -1.83 -10.85
N GLN A 263 -0.76 -2.94 -10.45
CA GLN A 263 -2.20 -3.19 -10.59
C GLN A 263 -3.08 -2.19 -9.81
N TYR A 264 -2.54 -1.52 -8.79
CA TYR A 264 -3.25 -0.54 -7.94
C TYR A 264 -2.91 0.91 -8.25
N ARG A 265 -2.10 1.19 -9.29
CA ARG A 265 -1.62 2.54 -9.63
C ARG A 265 -2.70 3.59 -9.88
N SER A 266 -3.93 3.16 -10.17
CA SER A 266 -5.08 4.03 -10.42
C SER A 266 -5.87 4.39 -9.17
N VAL A 267 -5.50 3.87 -7.99
CA VAL A 267 -6.18 4.19 -6.73
C VAL A 267 -5.79 5.60 -6.28
N PRO A 268 -6.74 6.56 -6.26
CA PRO A 268 -6.42 7.92 -5.83
C PRO A 268 -6.12 7.98 -4.32
N PRO A 269 -5.36 8.97 -3.85
CA PRO A 269 -5.13 9.20 -2.43
C PRO A 269 -6.45 9.42 -1.67
N LEU A 270 -6.44 9.14 -0.36
CA LEU A 270 -7.64 9.28 0.48
C LEU A 270 -8.23 10.69 0.42
N THR A 271 -7.40 11.73 0.48
CA THR A 271 -7.84 13.14 0.43
C THR A 271 -8.65 13.47 -0.82
N ALA A 272 -8.41 12.79 -1.94
CA ALA A 272 -9.16 13.00 -3.20
C ALA A 272 -10.54 12.31 -3.23
N ARG A 273 -10.82 11.37 -2.32
CA ARG A 273 -12.04 10.55 -2.32
C ARG A 273 -12.82 10.55 -1.00
N ILE A 274 -12.22 11.07 0.08
CA ILE A 274 -12.78 11.06 1.44
C ILE A 274 -14.10 11.84 1.55
N GLY A 275 -14.34 12.81 0.67
CA GLY A 275 -15.60 13.57 0.61
C GLY A 275 -16.87 12.73 0.46
N LYS A 276 -16.74 11.45 0.09
CA LYS A 276 -17.86 10.50 0.02
C LYS A 276 -18.36 10.04 1.39
N LEU A 277 -17.64 10.30 2.48
CA LEU A 277 -18.02 9.93 3.84
C LEU A 277 -19.06 10.86 4.48
N SER A 278 -19.80 11.63 3.69
CA SER A 278 -20.87 12.50 4.21
C SER A 278 -21.91 11.69 5.00
N GLY A 279 -22.19 12.12 6.22
CA GLY A 279 -23.14 11.46 7.13
C GLY A 279 -22.57 10.24 7.88
N VAL A 280 -21.30 9.90 7.70
CA VAL A 280 -20.58 8.91 8.51
C VAL A 280 -19.91 9.63 9.68
N GLY A 281 -20.09 9.17 10.90
CA GLY A 281 -19.36 9.68 12.07
C GLY A 281 -17.88 9.35 11.96
N GLN A 282 -16.98 10.33 12.15
CA GLN A 282 -15.56 10.15 11.95
C GLN A 282 -14.77 10.69 13.13
N LEU A 283 -13.91 9.84 13.71
CA LEU A 283 -12.93 10.21 14.73
C LEU A 283 -11.52 9.99 14.19
N TYR A 284 -10.73 11.04 14.17
CA TYR A 284 -9.32 11.01 13.80
C TYR A 284 -8.47 11.19 15.05
N LEU A 285 -7.52 10.30 15.26
CA LEU A 285 -6.56 10.37 16.35
C LEU A 285 -5.16 10.61 15.74
N GLU A 286 -4.58 11.72 16.11
CA GLU A 286 -3.27 12.17 15.65
C GLU A 286 -2.24 11.96 16.75
N SER A 287 -1.11 11.35 16.43
CA SER A 287 -0.05 11.06 17.39
C SER A 287 1.04 12.12 17.33
N ALA A 288 1.27 12.85 18.41
CA ALA A 288 2.25 13.92 18.46
C ALA A 288 3.72 13.46 18.34
N ASP A 289 3.99 12.19 18.63
CA ASP A 289 5.31 11.55 18.54
C ASP A 289 5.68 11.12 17.11
N ASP A 290 4.69 11.04 16.18
CA ASP A 290 4.92 10.75 14.75
C ASP A 290 4.46 11.91 13.87
N ARG A 291 5.34 12.89 13.66
CA ARG A 291 5.04 14.10 12.89
C ARG A 291 4.58 13.85 11.46
N MET A 292 5.07 12.76 10.82
CA MET A 292 4.72 12.48 9.42
C MET A 292 3.30 11.94 9.32
N LEU A 293 2.96 10.95 10.15
CA LEU A 293 1.60 10.42 10.19
C LEU A 293 0.61 11.44 10.77
N ALA A 294 1.02 12.27 11.74
CA ALA A 294 0.22 13.37 12.25
C ALA A 294 -0.17 14.33 11.13
N ALA A 295 0.80 14.79 10.33
CA ALA A 295 0.53 15.67 9.20
C ALA A 295 -0.42 15.05 8.18
N SER A 296 -0.21 13.77 7.82
CA SER A 296 -1.09 13.05 6.90
C SER A 296 -2.50 12.88 7.45
N THR A 297 -2.64 12.52 8.74
CA THR A 297 -3.94 12.41 9.42
C THR A 297 -4.67 13.75 9.43
N SER A 298 -3.98 14.84 9.74
CA SER A 298 -4.53 16.21 9.69
C SER A 298 -4.98 16.61 8.27
N ASP A 299 -4.24 16.24 7.23
CA ASP A 299 -4.62 16.50 5.83
C ASP A 299 -5.90 15.74 5.44
N ILE A 300 -6.00 14.47 5.84
CA ILE A 300 -7.20 13.65 5.63
C ILE A 300 -8.38 14.25 6.40
N PHE A 301 -8.20 14.60 7.67
CA PHE A 301 -9.23 15.23 8.49
C PHE A 301 -9.77 16.52 7.84
N ARG A 302 -8.89 17.41 7.37
CA ARG A 302 -9.28 18.67 6.70
C ARG A 302 -10.06 18.44 5.41
N ALA A 303 -9.79 17.34 4.71
CA ALA A 303 -10.50 16.98 3.48
C ALA A 303 -11.83 16.24 3.75
N SER A 304 -12.05 15.77 4.97
CA SER A 304 -13.22 14.97 5.35
C SER A 304 -14.47 15.83 5.55
N PRO A 305 -15.65 15.34 5.16
CA PRO A 305 -16.91 16.01 5.43
C PRO A 305 -17.35 15.80 6.90
N PRO A 306 -18.12 16.74 7.47
CA PRO A 306 -18.71 16.52 8.80
C PRO A 306 -19.79 15.41 8.78
N PRO A 307 -20.09 14.76 9.95
CA PRO A 307 -19.52 15.02 11.26
C PRO A 307 -18.16 14.34 11.45
N HIS A 308 -17.16 15.10 11.89
CA HIS A 308 -15.83 14.61 12.17
C HIS A 308 -15.20 15.30 13.39
N GLU A 309 -14.33 14.58 14.09
CA GLU A 309 -13.57 15.06 15.24
C GLU A 309 -12.10 14.70 15.10
N LEU A 310 -11.20 15.60 15.54
CA LEU A 310 -9.76 15.35 15.63
C LEU A 310 -9.33 15.43 17.09
N VAL A 311 -8.58 14.41 17.53
CA VAL A 311 -7.99 14.33 18.87
C VAL A 311 -6.48 14.13 18.73
N VAL A 312 -5.70 14.95 19.42
CA VAL A 312 -4.25 14.81 19.47
C VAL A 312 -3.86 13.99 20.68
N LEU A 313 -3.17 12.89 20.45
CA LEU A 313 -2.62 12.00 21.47
C LEU A 313 -1.15 12.36 21.73
N PRO A 314 -0.66 12.34 22.97
CA PRO A 314 0.75 12.54 23.28
C PRO A 314 1.64 11.49 22.60
N LYS A 315 1.17 10.24 22.59
CA LYS A 315 1.81 9.10 21.93
C LYS A 315 0.79 8.32 21.12
N GLY A 316 1.22 7.81 19.98
CA GLY A 316 0.48 6.88 19.17
C GLY A 316 0.83 5.42 19.45
N ASN A 317 0.39 4.54 18.53
CA ASN A 317 0.61 3.11 18.59
C ASN A 317 -0.13 2.43 19.75
N TYR A 318 -1.43 2.26 19.57
CA TYR A 318 -2.33 1.58 20.52
C TYR A 318 -1.74 0.29 21.12
N ALA A 319 -1.06 -0.53 20.33
CA ALA A 319 -0.44 -1.78 20.79
C ALA A 319 0.63 -1.57 21.88
N GLY A 320 1.31 -0.42 21.84
CA GLY A 320 2.36 -0.05 22.80
C GLY A 320 1.89 0.76 24.00
N MET A 321 0.58 1.12 24.08
CA MET A 321 0.02 1.83 25.22
C MET A 321 -0.13 0.90 26.43
N LEU A 322 0.07 1.45 27.60
CA LEU A 322 -0.01 0.70 28.87
C LEU A 322 -1.03 1.34 29.82
N ASP A 323 -1.61 0.48 30.66
CA ASP A 323 -2.43 0.84 31.83
C ASP A 323 -3.49 1.96 31.57
N ASP A 324 -3.36 3.09 32.28
CA ASP A 324 -4.30 4.19 32.24
C ASP A 324 -4.37 4.87 30.86
N GLU A 325 -3.27 4.97 30.16
CA GLU A 325 -3.22 5.55 28.81
C GLU A 325 -4.08 4.71 27.85
N LYS A 326 -3.92 3.39 27.90
CA LYS A 326 -4.69 2.44 27.07
C LYS A 326 -6.17 2.48 27.44
N ARG A 327 -6.51 2.49 28.72
CA ARG A 327 -7.90 2.62 29.19
C ARG A 327 -8.56 3.92 28.73
N ASN A 328 -7.86 5.05 28.82
CA ASN A 328 -8.36 6.34 28.37
C ASN A 328 -8.62 6.35 26.86
N TYR A 329 -7.71 5.75 26.09
CA TYR A 329 -7.87 5.57 24.65
C TYR A 329 -9.11 4.72 24.34
N GLU A 330 -9.23 3.53 24.95
CA GLU A 330 -10.36 2.62 24.76
C GLU A 330 -11.70 3.27 25.13
N ASN A 331 -11.76 3.97 26.26
CA ASN A 331 -12.93 4.73 26.68
C ASN A 331 -13.32 5.80 25.65
N ARG A 332 -12.36 6.44 25.00
CA ARG A 332 -12.62 7.42 23.94
C ARG A 332 -13.24 6.76 22.72
N ILE A 333 -12.69 5.62 22.28
CA ILE A 333 -13.21 4.85 21.15
C ILE A 333 -14.63 4.34 21.45
N VAL A 334 -14.85 3.77 22.62
CA VAL A 334 -16.17 3.30 23.09
C VAL A 334 -17.17 4.45 23.08
N SER A 335 -16.82 5.59 23.69
CA SER A 335 -17.69 6.77 23.76
C SER A 335 -18.06 7.30 22.36
N PHE A 336 -17.10 7.32 21.45
CA PHE A 336 -17.34 7.72 20.07
C PHE A 336 -18.36 6.80 19.37
N PHE A 337 -18.20 5.48 19.50
CA PHE A 337 -19.16 4.54 18.89
C PHE A 337 -20.53 4.60 19.54
N LEU A 338 -20.63 4.77 20.85
CA LEU A 338 -21.91 4.92 21.54
C LEU A 338 -22.74 6.11 21.03
N VAL A 339 -22.07 7.21 20.67
CA VAL A 339 -22.71 8.41 20.12
C VAL A 339 -23.09 8.24 18.65
N ASN A 340 -22.17 7.69 17.84
CA ASN A 340 -22.31 7.69 16.37
C ASN A 340 -22.90 6.39 15.81
N LEU A 341 -22.89 5.30 16.59
CA LEU A 341 -23.38 3.99 16.18
C LEU A 341 -23.99 3.25 17.40
N PRO A 342 -25.05 3.73 18.04
CA PRO A 342 -25.59 3.10 19.24
C PRO A 342 -25.96 1.62 19.01
N PRO A 343 -25.71 0.73 20.01
CA PRO A 343 -25.93 -0.72 19.85
C PRO A 343 -27.39 -1.09 19.67
N VAL A 344 -28.32 -0.27 20.18
CA VAL A 344 -29.77 -0.45 20.00
C VAL A 344 -30.29 0.60 19.02
N ALA A 345 -31.01 0.17 17.96
CA ALA A 345 -31.65 1.07 17.02
C ALA A 345 -32.87 1.72 17.71
N GLY A 346 -32.75 2.97 18.08
CA GLY A 346 -33.77 3.73 18.80
C GLY A 346 -33.24 4.08 20.18
N GLY A 347 -32.56 5.22 20.27
CA GLY A 347 -31.85 5.67 21.46
C GLY A 347 -32.65 5.47 22.74
N VAL A 348 -32.04 4.83 23.70
CA VAL A 348 -32.39 5.07 25.09
C VAL A 348 -32.15 6.56 25.30
N SER A 349 -33.25 7.36 25.33
CA SER A 349 -33.13 8.71 25.82
C SER A 349 -32.61 8.57 27.25
N LEU A 350 -31.38 8.93 27.49
CA LEU A 350 -30.92 9.24 28.83
C LEU A 350 -31.81 10.39 29.27
N GLN A 351 -32.89 10.07 30.01
CA GLN A 351 -33.64 11.07 30.75
C GLN A 351 -32.67 11.63 31.79
N PRO A 352 -32.69 12.95 32.00
CA PRO A 352 -31.79 13.66 32.90
C PRO A 352 -31.98 13.29 34.36
#